data_70ec97d71eabea0d158305ae481cbe1a
#
_entry.id   70ec97d71eabea0d158305ae481cbe1a
#
_cell.length_a   1.000
_cell.length_b   1.000
_cell.length_c   1.000
_cell.angle_alpha   90.00
_cell.angle_beta   90.00
_cell.angle_gamma   90.00
#
_symmetry.space_group_name_H-M   'P 1'
#
loop_
_entity.id
_entity.type
_entity.pdbx_description
1 polymer ?
#
loop_
_entity_poly.entity_id
_entity_poly.type
_entity_poly.pdbx_seq_one_letter_code
_entity_poly.pdbx_strand_id
1 'polypeptide(L)'
;MAKRNENGQTGEFRLHGDLLSTTLLAYLRNWNAYGYQLAQQLAKAGLPAFDSGTVYRTLRQLEKTGMVSSFWDTSESGPARRMYSLTKGGEIFLSGWIDVLERYQRVLQDSLKGMEPDDEEQTSARAVGE
;
A
#
# COMPACT_ATOMS: atom_id res chain seq x y z
N MET A 1 16.68 15.70 -10.54
CA MET A 1 16.55 15.46 -10.38
C MET A 1 16.07 15.17 -10.00
N ALA A 2 16.06 15.19 -9.71
CA ALA A 2 15.69 14.74 -9.30
C ALA A 2 15.52 14.45 -8.98
N LYS A 3 15.59 14.34 -8.86
CA LYS A 3 15.48 13.98 -8.48
C LYS A 3 15.57 13.60 -7.81
N ARG A 4 15.76 13.49 -7.45
CA ARG A 4 15.83 13.18 -6.69
C ARG A 4 15.48 13.07 -6.11
N ASN A 5 15.37 13.29 -5.95
CA ASN A 5 15.05 13.05 -5.44
C ASN A 5 14.76 12.81 -5.43
N GLU A 6 14.83 12.77 -5.73
CA GLU A 6 14.62 12.44 -5.63
C GLU A 6 14.64 11.81 -5.38
N ASN A 7 14.89 11.56 -5.23
CA ASN A 7 15.07 10.91 -4.73
C ASN A 7 15.22 10.52 -3.97
N GLY A 8 15.61 10.63 -4.13
CA GLY A 8 16.12 10.37 -3.16
C GLY A 8 15.36 10.28 -2.09
N GLN A 9 14.75 10.84 -2.26
CA GLN A 9 14.02 10.47 -1.45
C GLN A 9 14.28 9.22 -1.17
N THR A 10 14.23 8.80 -0.39
CA THR A 10 14.71 7.56 0.08
C THR A 10 13.81 6.43 -0.32
N GLY A 11 14.34 5.22 -0.46
CA GLY A 11 13.56 4.04 -0.78
C GLY A 11 12.52 3.73 0.28
N GLU A 12 12.86 4.01 1.52
CA GLU A 12 11.93 3.80 2.63
C GLU A 12 10.68 4.65 2.49
N PHE A 13 10.87 5.90 2.12
CA PHE A 13 9.75 6.81 1.94
C PHE A 13 8.84 6.33 0.80
N ARG A 14 9.46 5.90 -0.29
CA ARG A 14 8.71 5.41 -1.43
C ARG A 14 7.92 4.14 -1.08
N LEU A 15 8.55 3.25 -0.32
CA LEU A 15 7.88 2.02 0.09
C LEU A 15 6.64 2.31 0.90
N HIS A 16 6.71 3.26 1.83
CA HIS A 16 5.55 3.66 2.62
C HIS A 16 4.45 4.20 1.71
N GLY A 17 4.82 5.02 0.73
CA GLY A 17 3.85 5.57 -0.20
C GLY A 17 3.16 4.49 -1.01
N ASP A 18 3.94 3.51 -1.47
CA ASP A 18 3.37 2.42 -2.26
C ASP A 18 2.43 1.56 -1.44
N LEU A 19 2.78 1.29 -0.19
CA LEU A 19 1.91 0.51 0.69
C LEU A 19 0.63 1.27 1.02
N LEU A 20 0.73 2.56 1.26
CA LEU A 20 -0.44 3.37 1.53
C LEU A 20 -1.35 3.42 0.31
N SER A 21 -0.78 3.66 -0.87
CA SER A 21 -1.56 3.68 -2.10
C SER A 21 -2.28 2.37 -2.33
N THR A 22 -1.57 1.26 -2.17
CA THR A 22 -2.15 -0.07 -2.36
C THR A 22 -3.29 -0.31 -1.38
N THR A 23 -3.10 0.09 -0.12
CA THR A 23 -4.12 -0.11 0.90
C THR A 23 -5.37 0.71 0.61
N LEU A 24 -5.19 1.96 0.19
CA LEU A 24 -6.33 2.80 -0.15
C LEU A 24 -7.11 2.23 -1.33
N LEU A 25 -6.41 1.76 -2.36
CA LEU A 25 -7.08 1.13 -3.50
C LEU A 25 -7.83 -0.12 -3.07
N ALA A 26 -7.25 -0.90 -2.17
CA ALA A 26 -7.90 -2.11 -1.68
C ALA A 26 -9.20 -1.80 -0.95
N TYR A 27 -9.20 -0.77 -0.12
CA TYR A 27 -10.42 -0.37 0.58
C TYR A 27 -11.51 0.07 -0.39
N LEU A 28 -11.11 0.72 -1.49
CA LEU A 28 -12.07 1.21 -2.47
C LEU A 28 -12.56 0.14 -3.43
N ARG A 29 -12.00 -1.05 -3.35
CA ARG A 29 -12.40 -2.13 -4.25
C ARG A 29 -13.84 -2.56 -4.04
N ASN A 30 -14.31 -2.55 -2.80
CA ASN A 30 -15.61 -3.10 -2.48
C ASN A 30 -16.70 -2.03 -2.38
N TRP A 31 -16.31 -0.79 -2.04
CA TRP A 31 -17.29 0.29 -1.94
C TRP A 31 -16.59 1.64 -2.05
N ASN A 32 -17.38 2.64 -2.40
CA ASN A 32 -16.89 4.00 -2.43
C ASN A 32 -16.79 4.54 -1.01
N ALA A 33 -15.94 5.51 -0.81
CA ALA A 33 -15.72 6.03 0.53
C ALA A 33 -15.28 7.49 0.49
N TYR A 34 -15.60 8.19 1.56
CA TYR A 34 -15.07 9.53 1.81
C TYR A 34 -13.64 9.42 2.31
N GLY A 35 -12.85 10.46 2.09
CA GLY A 35 -11.46 10.46 2.54
C GLY A 35 -11.30 10.20 4.03
N TYR A 36 -12.18 10.80 4.86
CA TYR A 36 -12.04 10.59 6.30
C TYR A 36 -12.34 9.14 6.71
N GLN A 37 -13.23 8.46 5.97
CA GLN A 37 -13.49 7.06 6.25
C GLN A 37 -12.28 6.19 5.98
N LEU A 38 -11.56 6.51 4.91
CA LEU A 38 -10.34 5.79 4.57
C LEU A 38 -9.27 5.98 5.65
N ALA A 39 -9.13 7.21 6.15
CA ALA A 39 -8.19 7.48 7.22
C ALA A 39 -8.55 6.71 8.48
N GLN A 40 -9.83 6.62 8.80
CA GLN A 40 -10.29 5.86 9.96
C GLN A 40 -9.99 4.38 9.81
N GLN A 41 -10.18 3.84 8.61
CA GLN A 41 -9.90 2.43 8.35
C GLN A 41 -8.42 2.11 8.55
N LEU A 42 -7.54 3.01 8.11
CA LEU A 42 -6.11 2.82 8.31
C LEU A 42 -5.76 2.76 9.79
N ALA A 43 -6.35 3.66 10.58
CA ALA A 43 -6.11 3.68 12.00
C ALA A 43 -6.57 2.39 12.66
N LYS A 44 -7.74 1.91 12.27
CA LYS A 44 -8.29 0.66 12.82
C LYS A 44 -7.44 -0.54 12.46
N ALA A 45 -6.83 -0.53 11.29
CA ALA A 45 -6.03 -1.64 10.83
C ALA A 45 -4.69 -1.73 11.56
N GLY A 46 -4.33 -0.71 12.35
CA GLY A 46 -3.08 -0.74 13.08
C GLY A 46 -1.87 -0.55 12.21
N LEU A 47 -2.03 -0.01 11.02
CA LEU A 47 -0.91 0.27 10.15
C LEU A 47 -0.16 1.48 10.67
N PRO A 48 1.09 1.70 10.19
CA PRO A 48 1.83 2.87 10.62
C PRO A 48 0.96 4.10 10.46
N ALA A 49 1.02 4.99 11.44
CA ALA A 49 0.15 6.14 11.46
C ALA A 49 0.44 7.04 10.28
N PHE A 50 -0.53 7.21 9.41
CA PHE A 50 -0.49 8.20 8.35
C PHE A 50 -1.43 9.32 8.79
N ASP A 51 -0.96 10.55 8.80
CA ASP A 51 -1.84 11.63 9.15
C ASP A 51 -2.83 11.89 8.01
N SER A 52 -3.89 12.62 8.33
CA SER A 52 -4.94 12.90 7.36
C SER A 52 -4.38 13.60 6.11
N GLY A 53 -3.44 14.50 6.32
CA GLY A 53 -2.83 15.22 5.20
C GLY A 53 -2.17 14.29 4.21
N THR A 54 -1.45 13.31 4.71
CA THR A 54 -0.78 12.32 3.86
C THR A 54 -1.81 11.50 3.09
N VAL A 55 -2.87 11.08 3.76
CA VAL A 55 -3.92 10.30 3.11
C VAL A 55 -4.55 11.10 1.98
N TYR A 56 -4.91 12.36 2.24
CA TYR A 56 -5.55 13.18 1.21
C TYR A 56 -4.61 13.50 0.06
N ARG A 57 -3.33 13.72 0.34
CA ARG A 57 -2.36 13.95 -0.74
C ARG A 57 -2.21 12.72 -1.61
N THR A 58 -2.19 11.54 -0.98
CA THR A 58 -2.09 10.29 -1.72
C THR A 58 -3.32 10.07 -2.59
N LEU A 59 -4.50 10.35 -2.06
CA LEU A 59 -5.73 10.22 -2.83
C LEU A 59 -5.73 11.14 -4.05
N ARG A 60 -5.25 12.37 -3.87
CA ARG A 60 -5.15 13.31 -5.00
C ARG A 60 -4.18 12.79 -6.05
N GLN A 61 -3.07 12.20 -5.61
CA GLN A 61 -2.09 11.65 -6.54
C GLN A 61 -2.68 10.45 -7.29
N LEU A 62 -3.41 9.60 -6.60
CA LEU A 62 -4.08 8.46 -7.24
C LEU A 62 -5.12 8.92 -8.25
N GLU A 63 -5.81 10.01 -7.94
CA GLU A 63 -6.76 10.56 -8.88
C GLU A 63 -6.06 11.11 -10.12
N LYS A 64 -4.95 11.80 -9.93
CA LYS A 64 -4.17 12.33 -11.04
C LYS A 64 -3.69 11.24 -11.98
N THR A 65 -3.33 10.10 -11.43
CA THR A 65 -2.81 9.00 -12.22
C THR A 65 -3.91 8.08 -12.75
N GLY A 66 -5.17 8.40 -12.46
CA GLY A 66 -6.29 7.64 -13.02
C GLY A 66 -6.64 6.38 -12.26
N MET A 67 -6.10 6.19 -11.08
CA MET A 67 -6.37 4.99 -10.28
C MET A 67 -7.67 5.11 -9.50
N VAL A 68 -8.05 6.33 -9.11
CA VAL A 68 -9.32 6.60 -8.46
C VAL A 68 -9.97 7.78 -9.15
N SER A 69 -11.29 7.90 -8.96
CA SER A 69 -12.04 9.09 -9.36
C SER A 69 -12.76 9.61 -8.14
N SER A 70 -13.21 10.85 -8.21
CA SER A 70 -13.94 11.43 -7.09
C SER A 70 -15.06 12.33 -7.60
N PHE A 71 -16.05 12.51 -6.74
CA PHE A 71 -17.12 13.45 -7.01
C PHE A 71 -17.58 14.05 -5.68
N TRP A 72 -18.20 15.22 -5.77
CA TRP A 72 -18.71 15.89 -4.59
C TRP A 72 -20.08 15.32 -4.26
N ASP A 73 -20.20 14.81 -3.05
CA ASP A 73 -21.45 14.24 -2.58
C ASP A 73 -22.17 15.28 -1.74
N THR A 74 -23.33 15.69 -2.20
CA THR A 74 -24.16 16.68 -1.52
C THR A 74 -25.46 16.08 -1.00
N SER A 75 -25.52 14.76 -0.90
CA SER A 75 -26.77 14.08 -0.56
C SER A 75 -27.19 14.30 0.89
N GLU A 76 -26.26 14.70 1.76
CA GLU A 76 -26.57 14.94 3.16
C GLU A 76 -26.50 16.42 3.45
N SER A 77 -27.17 16.85 4.53
CA SER A 77 -27.06 18.22 4.95
C SER A 77 -25.66 18.54 5.42
N GLY A 78 -25.26 19.78 5.27
CA GLY A 78 -23.91 20.21 5.63
C GLY A 78 -23.04 20.37 4.39
N PRO A 79 -21.74 20.56 4.59
CA PRO A 79 -20.83 20.77 3.47
C PRO A 79 -20.75 19.54 2.58
N ALA A 80 -20.59 19.77 1.28
CA ALA A 80 -20.35 18.68 0.34
C ALA A 80 -19.08 17.95 0.71
N ARG A 81 -19.06 16.65 0.50
CA ARG A 81 -17.91 15.80 0.80
C ARG A 81 -17.46 15.10 -0.47
N ARG A 82 -16.15 14.88 -0.54
CA ARG A 82 -15.58 14.21 -1.70
C ARG A 82 -15.65 12.70 -1.50
N MET A 83 -16.35 12.05 -2.43
CA MET A 83 -16.50 10.60 -2.43
C MET A 83 -15.52 10.02 -3.45
N TYR A 84 -14.74 9.02 -3.05
CA TYR A 84 -13.75 8.39 -3.92
C TYR A 84 -14.22 7.01 -4.36
N SER A 85 -13.83 6.65 -5.57
CA SER A 85 -14.16 5.33 -6.11
C SER A 85 -12.98 4.81 -6.92
N LEU A 86 -12.86 3.49 -6.96
CA LEU A 86 -11.80 2.83 -7.72
C LEU A 86 -12.17 2.83 -9.20
N THR A 87 -11.21 3.20 -10.04
CA THR A 87 -11.43 3.13 -11.49
C THR A 87 -11.03 1.74 -12.00
N LYS A 88 -11.34 1.47 -13.26
CA LYS A 88 -10.90 0.25 -13.91
C LYS A 88 -9.37 0.17 -13.90
N GLY A 89 -8.71 1.29 -14.19
CA GLY A 89 -7.25 1.35 -14.13
C GLY A 89 -6.73 1.04 -12.75
N GLY A 90 -7.39 1.56 -11.71
CA GLY A 90 -7.00 1.26 -10.34
C GLY A 90 -7.16 -0.19 -9.99
N GLU A 91 -8.23 -0.81 -10.50
CA GLU A 91 -8.49 -2.23 -10.27
C GLU A 91 -7.39 -3.11 -10.86
N ILE A 92 -7.00 -2.80 -12.09
CA ILE A 92 -5.95 -3.54 -12.78
C ILE A 92 -4.62 -3.37 -12.05
N PHE A 93 -4.29 -2.15 -11.68
CA PHE A 93 -3.06 -1.86 -10.96
C PHE A 93 -3.02 -2.59 -9.62
N LEU A 94 -4.13 -2.56 -8.88
CA LEU A 94 -4.21 -3.21 -7.57
C LEU A 94 -4.00 -4.72 -7.70
N SER A 95 -4.63 -5.35 -8.68
CA SER A 95 -4.48 -6.79 -8.87
C SER A 95 -3.04 -7.18 -9.15
N GLY A 96 -2.37 -6.42 -10.01
CA GLY A 96 -0.97 -6.68 -10.31
C GLY A 96 -0.08 -6.49 -9.09
N TRP A 97 -0.35 -5.45 -8.31
CA TRP A 97 0.43 -5.13 -7.13
C TRP A 97 0.27 -6.21 -6.04
N ILE A 98 -0.96 -6.71 -5.88
CA ILE A 98 -1.21 -7.79 -4.90
C ILE A 98 -0.41 -9.04 -5.29
N ASP A 99 -0.38 -9.38 -6.56
CA ASP A 99 0.40 -10.52 -7.03
C ASP A 99 1.89 -10.35 -6.69
N VAL A 100 2.42 -9.16 -6.90
CA VAL A 100 3.81 -8.87 -6.58
C VAL A 100 4.05 -9.03 -5.08
N LEU A 101 3.18 -8.47 -4.27
CA LEU A 101 3.33 -8.53 -2.81
C LEU A 101 3.26 -9.97 -2.30
N GLU A 102 2.37 -10.78 -2.86
CA GLU A 102 2.25 -12.17 -2.46
C GLU A 102 3.50 -12.96 -2.79
N ARG A 103 4.09 -12.69 -3.95
CA ARG A 103 5.35 -13.35 -4.32
C ARG A 103 6.47 -12.95 -3.39
N TYR A 104 6.57 -11.66 -3.06
CA TYR A 104 7.58 -11.20 -2.12
C TYR A 104 7.40 -11.84 -0.76
N GLN A 105 6.17 -11.94 -0.31
CA GLN A 105 5.89 -12.56 0.98
C GLN A 105 6.39 -14.00 1.01
N ARG A 106 6.15 -14.76 -0.05
CA ARG A 106 6.63 -16.14 -0.14
C ARG A 106 8.15 -16.21 -0.13
N VAL A 107 8.79 -15.33 -0.91
CA VAL A 107 10.25 -15.29 -0.95
C VAL A 107 10.83 -15.00 0.43
N LEU A 108 10.24 -14.03 1.13
CA LEU A 108 10.72 -13.67 2.46
C LEU A 108 10.52 -14.82 3.44
N GLN A 109 9.38 -15.47 3.40
CA GLN A 109 9.12 -16.59 4.29
C GLN A 109 10.08 -17.74 4.04
N ASP A 110 10.31 -18.06 2.77
CA ASP A 110 11.24 -19.12 2.40
C ASP A 110 12.65 -18.77 2.80
N SER A 111 13.05 -17.50 2.64
CA SER A 111 14.38 -17.06 3.01
C SER A 111 14.61 -17.20 4.52
N LEU A 112 13.61 -16.82 5.29
CA LEU A 112 13.72 -16.93 6.74
C LEU A 112 13.83 -18.37 7.19
N LYS A 113 13.06 -19.27 6.57
CA LYS A 113 13.18 -20.69 6.87
C LYS A 113 14.55 -21.23 6.53
N GLY A 114 15.06 -20.85 5.37
CA GLY A 114 16.37 -21.31 4.93
C GLY A 114 17.49 -20.80 5.80
N MET A 115 17.29 -19.75 6.56
CA MET A 115 18.30 -19.20 7.45
C MET A 115 18.18 -19.70 8.88
N GLU A 116 17.19 -20.52 9.20
CA GLU A 116 17.08 -21.10 10.53
C GLU A 116 18.21 -22.07 10.75
N PRO A 117 18.80 -22.06 11.94
CA PRO A 117 19.87 -23.02 12.22
C PRO A 117 19.33 -24.39 12.18
N ASP A 118 19.73 -25.39 11.59
CA ASP A 118 19.25 -26.58 11.38
C ASP A 118 19.80 -27.53 11.86
N ASP A 119 19.51 -26.96 11.92
CA ASP A 119 19.83 -27.24 12.05
C ASP A 119 20.52 -27.95 11.75
N GLU A 120 20.73 -27.76 11.66
CA GLU A 120 21.35 -27.95 11.21
C GLU A 120 21.95 -28.17 10.46
N GLU A 121 21.92 -28.38 10.36
CA GLU A 121 22.40 -28.15 9.65
C GLU A 121 22.97 -27.81 9.35
N GLN A 122 23.09 -27.67 9.86
CA GLN A 122 23.58 -27.22 9.58
C GLN A 122 24.23 -27.38 9.56
N THR A 123 24.36 -27.58 10.16
CA THR A 123 24.94 -27.77 9.92
C THR A 123 25.39 -28.27 9.44
N SER A 124 25.57 -28.58 9.58
CA SER A 124 26.03 -28.95 8.84
C SER A 124 26.08 -28.86 8.04
N ALA A 125 26.21 -28.76 8.15
CA ALA A 125 26.28 -28.67 7.28
C ALA A 125 26.42 -28.14 6.78
N ARG A 126 26.71 -28.23 6.91
CA ARG A 126 26.78 -27.78 6.45
C ARG A 126 27.23 -27.71 6.21
N ALA A 127 27.75 -27.74 6.84
CA ALA A 127 28.12 -27.93 6.52
C ALA A 127 28.44 -27.94 6.15
N VAL A 128 28.74 -28.21 6.56
CA VAL A 128 28.89 -28.46 5.95
C VAL A 128 28.68 -28.32 5.49
N GLY A 129 29.01 -28.41 5.70
CA GLY A 129 28.88 -28.49 5.10
C GLY A 129 28.66 -28.15 4.82
N GLU A 130 28.87 -28.05 4.99
CA GLU A 130 28.58 -28.12 4.66
C GLU A 130 28.28 -28.06 4.34
#